data_8ac3cb7f720ab9fdf4d1b8d7962468ba
#
_entry.id   8ac3cb7f720ab9fdf4d1b8d7962468ba
#
_cell.length_a   1.000
_cell.length_b   1.000
_cell.length_c   1.000
_cell.angle_alpha   90.00
_cell.angle_beta   90.00
_cell.angle_gamma   90.00
#
_symmetry.space_group_name_H-M   'P 1'
#
loop_
_entity.id
_entity.type
_entity.pdbx_description
1 polymer ?
#
loop_
_entity_poly.entity_id
_entity_poly.type
_entity_poly.pdbx_seq_one_letter_code
_entity_poly.pdbx_strand_id
1 'polypeptide(L)'
;MIRKLTLALLLTLPTIGVAIDLEGFYITPKGGISKSMDTGVTVGDTGGGQFDIKDNDLGTGSVFGLSIGKYITNNFRLELEASQRGGLEYDTEYASEPNLGTTTKADIDTKSIFINGFYDFESFTISSTSVTPYFGGGVGISRNKMGTTTETTPDQVITDLDGNTLSQFSYKLAAGTLVSLTESLSLDINYQYVNLGNFKSGLDYVVVSGGAGSDTLTEALNGGEIKTQELMVGLQYKF
;
A
#
# COMPACT_ATOMS: atom_id res chain seq x y z
N MET A 1 14.36 -33.14 -19.22
CA MET A 1 15.56 -32.45 -18.67
C MET A 1 15.10 -31.16 -18.01
N ILE A 2 14.85 -31.21 -16.72
CA ILE A 2 14.38 -30.06 -15.91
C ILE A 2 15.64 -29.38 -15.38
N ARG A 3 15.95 -28.18 -15.86
CA ARG A 3 17.04 -27.35 -15.34
C ARG A 3 16.66 -26.84 -13.96
N LYS A 4 17.42 -27.27 -12.96
CA LYS A 4 17.35 -26.73 -11.58
C LYS A 4 17.84 -25.28 -11.63
N LEU A 5 16.90 -24.35 -11.46
CA LEU A 5 17.23 -22.93 -11.25
C LEU A 5 17.57 -22.77 -9.76
N THR A 6 18.86 -22.78 -9.45
CA THR A 6 19.36 -22.47 -8.10
C THR A 6 19.40 -20.93 -7.98
N LEU A 7 18.41 -20.35 -7.33
CA LEU A 7 18.41 -18.94 -6.97
C LEU A 7 19.29 -18.75 -5.73
N ALA A 8 20.59 -18.53 -5.96
CA ALA A 8 21.53 -18.15 -4.91
C ALA A 8 21.45 -16.62 -4.74
N LEU A 9 20.58 -16.14 -3.84
CA LEU A 9 20.61 -14.77 -3.37
C LEU A 9 21.73 -14.65 -2.33
N LEU A 10 22.95 -14.36 -2.79
CA LEU A 10 24.10 -14.04 -1.92
C LEU A 10 23.87 -12.62 -1.35
N LEU A 11 23.30 -12.53 -0.17
CA LEU A 11 23.41 -11.36 0.70
C LEU A 11 24.86 -11.32 1.25
N THR A 12 25.75 -10.63 0.55
CA THR A 12 27.04 -10.23 1.12
C THR A 12 26.82 -9.06 2.07
N LEU A 13 26.48 -9.35 3.31
CA LEU A 13 26.56 -8.38 4.38
C LEU A 13 28.04 -8.11 4.68
N PRO A 14 28.47 -6.84 4.82
CA PRO A 14 29.81 -6.53 5.28
C PRO A 14 29.97 -7.13 6.69
N THR A 15 30.98 -7.99 6.86
CA THR A 15 31.35 -8.57 8.17
C THR A 15 31.95 -7.48 9.04
N ILE A 16 31.11 -6.66 9.68
CA ILE A 16 31.50 -5.93 10.86
C ILE A 16 31.55 -7.00 11.95
N GLY A 17 32.71 -7.27 12.52
CA GLY A 17 32.99 -8.34 13.47
C GLY A 17 32.35 -8.15 14.85
N VAL A 18 31.05 -7.93 14.90
CA VAL A 18 30.22 -8.06 16.08
C VAL A 18 29.42 -9.33 15.88
N ALA A 19 29.65 -10.33 16.71
CA ALA A 19 28.80 -11.52 16.76
C ALA A 19 27.39 -11.05 17.23
N ILE A 20 26.51 -10.79 16.28
CA ILE A 20 25.11 -10.49 16.57
C ILE A 20 24.45 -11.85 16.83
N ASP A 21 23.95 -12.04 18.03
CA ASP A 21 23.06 -13.15 18.34
C ASP A 21 21.75 -12.95 17.57
N LEU A 22 21.50 -13.79 16.57
CA LEU A 22 20.32 -13.74 15.73
C LEU A 22 19.19 -14.64 16.26
N GLU A 23 19.34 -15.26 17.40
CA GLU A 23 18.30 -16.12 17.97
C GLU A 23 16.98 -15.35 18.14
N GLY A 24 15.93 -15.94 17.60
CA GLY A 24 14.58 -15.36 17.59
C GLY A 24 14.35 -14.26 16.57
N PHE A 25 15.35 -13.84 15.80
CA PHE A 25 15.13 -12.97 14.65
C PHE A 25 14.59 -13.75 13.47
N TYR A 26 13.86 -13.03 12.60
CA TYR A 26 13.37 -13.56 11.35
C TYR A 26 13.31 -12.47 10.27
N ILE A 27 13.25 -12.90 9.02
CA ILE A 27 13.04 -12.03 7.84
C ILE A 27 11.88 -12.59 7.03
N THR A 28 11.04 -11.70 6.48
CA THR A 28 9.86 -12.11 5.69
C THR A 28 9.71 -11.22 4.45
N PRO A 29 10.22 -11.64 3.28
CA PRO A 29 9.73 -11.12 2.01
C PRO A 29 8.27 -11.54 1.81
N LYS A 30 7.42 -10.61 1.36
CA LYS A 30 5.99 -10.84 1.15
C LYS A 30 5.47 -10.06 -0.04
N GLY A 31 4.42 -10.57 -0.67
CA GLY A 31 3.73 -9.92 -1.77
C GLY A 31 2.26 -10.27 -1.78
N GLY A 32 1.45 -9.47 -2.43
CA GLY A 32 0.02 -9.69 -2.44
C GLY A 32 -0.75 -8.73 -3.32
N ILE A 33 -2.04 -8.75 -3.14
CA ILE A 33 -2.99 -7.84 -3.79
C ILE A 33 -3.49 -6.81 -2.77
N SER A 34 -3.64 -5.58 -3.22
CA SER A 34 -4.13 -4.44 -2.43
C SER A 34 -5.38 -3.91 -3.12
N LYS A 35 -6.53 -4.04 -2.48
CA LYS A 35 -7.81 -3.50 -2.96
C LYS A 35 -8.15 -2.25 -2.18
N SER A 36 -8.34 -1.13 -2.89
CA SER A 36 -8.78 0.11 -2.27
C SER A 36 -10.22 -0.01 -1.75
N MET A 37 -10.49 0.73 -0.72
CA MET A 37 -11.84 1.04 -0.22
C MET A 37 -12.20 2.46 -0.67
N ASP A 38 -13.44 2.86 -0.43
CA ASP A 38 -13.90 4.22 -0.64
C ASP A 38 -12.95 5.24 0.03
N THR A 39 -12.43 6.16 -0.76
CA THR A 39 -11.46 7.18 -0.34
C THR A 39 -12.11 8.32 0.43
N GLY A 40 -13.43 8.49 0.32
CA GLY A 40 -14.16 9.63 0.86
C GLY A 40 -13.82 10.95 0.17
N VAL A 41 -13.37 10.89 -1.09
CA VAL A 41 -13.13 12.10 -1.89
C VAL A 41 -14.45 12.83 -2.08
N THR A 42 -14.44 14.12 -1.78
CA THR A 42 -15.50 15.05 -2.15
C THR A 42 -14.88 16.09 -3.05
N VAL A 43 -15.41 16.23 -4.25
CA VAL A 43 -14.98 17.28 -5.17
C VAL A 43 -15.87 18.50 -4.91
N GLY A 44 -15.23 19.59 -4.45
CA GLY A 44 -15.89 20.85 -4.18
C GLY A 44 -15.78 21.83 -5.36
N ASP A 45 -16.84 22.58 -5.61
CA ASP A 45 -16.83 23.76 -6.47
C ASP A 45 -16.24 24.97 -5.71
N THR A 46 -15.62 25.89 -6.43
CA THR A 46 -15.22 27.22 -5.92
C THR A 46 -16.35 28.05 -5.34
N GLY A 47 -17.60 27.64 -5.59
CA GLY A 47 -18.85 28.19 -5.05
C GLY A 47 -19.40 27.49 -3.80
N GLY A 48 -18.70 26.44 -3.27
CA GLY A 48 -19.12 25.69 -2.07
C GLY A 48 -20.12 24.57 -2.35
N GLY A 49 -20.37 24.21 -3.60
CA GLY A 49 -21.11 23.02 -4.00
C GLY A 49 -20.24 21.74 -3.90
N GLN A 50 -20.87 20.59 -3.67
CA GLN A 50 -20.22 19.27 -3.81
C GLN A 50 -20.75 18.63 -5.07
N PHE A 51 -19.82 18.07 -5.87
CA PHE A 51 -20.17 17.27 -7.03
C PHE A 51 -20.20 15.78 -6.67
N ASP A 52 -21.21 15.08 -7.16
CA ASP A 52 -21.26 13.64 -7.09
C ASP A 52 -20.26 13.05 -8.11
N ILE A 53 -19.52 12.03 -7.67
CA ILE A 53 -18.62 11.23 -8.50
C ILE A 53 -19.11 9.79 -8.56
N LYS A 54 -18.85 9.08 -9.67
CA LYS A 54 -19.36 7.72 -9.86
C LYS A 54 -18.60 6.68 -9.07
N ASP A 55 -17.27 6.75 -9.10
CA ASP A 55 -16.38 5.80 -8.45
C ASP A 55 -15.44 6.55 -7.50
N ASN A 56 -15.36 6.08 -6.26
CA ASN A 56 -14.60 6.73 -5.19
C ASN A 56 -13.58 5.78 -4.56
N ASP A 57 -13.15 4.76 -5.28
CA ASP A 57 -12.06 3.88 -4.88
C ASP A 57 -10.87 4.01 -5.85
N LEU A 58 -9.74 3.39 -5.50
CA LEU A 58 -8.52 3.41 -6.30
C LEU A 58 -8.29 2.06 -7.01
N GLY A 59 -9.32 1.24 -7.14
CA GLY A 59 -9.25 -0.05 -7.78
C GLY A 59 -8.42 -1.08 -7.00
N THR A 60 -7.75 -1.95 -7.75
CA THR A 60 -6.95 -3.04 -7.19
C THR A 60 -5.55 -3.01 -7.75
N GLY A 61 -4.56 -2.94 -6.89
CA GLY A 61 -3.15 -2.95 -7.23
C GLY A 61 -2.39 -4.11 -6.58
N SER A 62 -1.08 -4.06 -6.68
CA SER A 62 -0.15 -4.99 -6.04
C SER A 62 0.53 -4.37 -4.84
N VAL A 63 0.94 -5.20 -3.89
CA VAL A 63 1.76 -4.81 -2.74
C VAL A 63 2.93 -5.77 -2.58
N PHE A 64 4.11 -5.21 -2.31
CA PHE A 64 5.33 -5.94 -1.98
C PHE A 64 5.93 -5.36 -0.71
N GLY A 65 6.44 -6.24 0.15
CA GLY A 65 7.05 -5.85 1.41
C GLY A 65 8.20 -6.76 1.81
N LEU A 66 9.02 -6.20 2.68
CA LEU A 66 10.08 -6.92 3.38
C LEU A 66 10.00 -6.53 4.84
N SER A 67 10.01 -7.52 5.72
CA SER A 67 10.06 -7.27 7.14
C SER A 67 11.21 -8.01 7.83
N ILE A 68 11.67 -7.41 8.91
CA ILE A 68 12.61 -8.01 9.85
C ILE A 68 11.93 -7.94 11.22
N GLY A 69 11.85 -9.07 11.91
CA GLY A 69 11.21 -9.15 13.21
C GLY A 69 12.01 -9.93 14.21
N LYS A 70 11.58 -9.84 15.46
CA LYS A 70 12.12 -10.60 16.59
C LYS A 70 11.00 -11.08 17.49
N TYR A 71 11.08 -12.35 17.90
CA TYR A 71 10.27 -12.88 18.99
C TYR A 71 10.76 -12.31 20.32
N ILE A 72 9.91 -11.54 20.98
CA ILE A 72 10.19 -10.96 22.30
C ILE A 72 9.82 -11.95 23.41
N THR A 73 8.77 -12.71 23.17
CA THR A 73 8.36 -13.87 23.98
C THR A 73 7.97 -15.01 23.04
N ASN A 74 7.58 -16.15 23.57
CA ASN A 74 7.11 -17.29 22.72
C ASN A 74 5.88 -16.95 21.88
N ASN A 75 5.08 -15.95 22.30
CA ASN A 75 3.80 -15.61 21.67
C ASN A 75 3.76 -14.18 21.12
N PHE A 76 4.75 -13.34 21.44
CA PHE A 76 4.75 -11.95 21.01
C PHE A 76 5.98 -11.61 20.19
N ARG A 77 5.78 -11.03 19.01
CA ARG A 77 6.84 -10.60 18.10
C ARG A 77 6.67 -9.14 17.70
N LEU A 78 7.78 -8.44 17.56
CA LEU A 78 7.88 -7.11 16.97
C LEU A 78 8.51 -7.21 15.59
N GLU A 79 8.04 -6.37 14.67
CA GLU A 79 8.48 -6.39 13.27
C GLU A 79 8.64 -4.96 12.74
N LEU A 80 9.73 -4.68 12.06
CA LEU A 80 9.91 -3.52 11.21
C LEU A 80 9.64 -3.96 9.77
N GLU A 81 8.70 -3.29 9.09
CA GLU A 81 8.31 -3.60 7.72
C GLU A 81 8.48 -2.39 6.82
N ALA A 82 9.07 -2.59 5.64
CA ALA A 82 9.00 -1.67 4.52
C ALA A 82 8.15 -2.27 3.42
N SER A 83 7.20 -1.50 2.87
CA SER A 83 6.31 -1.98 1.80
C SER A 83 6.06 -0.91 0.74
N GLN A 84 5.74 -1.38 -0.47
CA GLN A 84 5.40 -0.55 -1.62
C GLN A 84 4.13 -1.09 -2.27
N ARG A 85 3.25 -0.17 -2.66
CA ARG A 85 2.02 -0.44 -3.40
C ARG A 85 2.05 0.31 -4.71
N GLY A 86 1.58 -0.35 -5.77
CA GLY A 86 1.47 0.23 -7.11
C GLY A 86 0.30 -0.36 -7.87
N GLY A 87 -0.11 0.32 -8.95
CA GLY A 87 -1.27 -0.07 -9.73
C GLY A 87 -2.60 0.30 -9.08
N LEU A 88 -2.58 1.22 -8.12
CA LEU A 88 -3.78 1.91 -7.66
C LEU A 88 -3.98 3.13 -8.58
N GLU A 89 -5.19 3.33 -9.06
CA GLU A 89 -5.54 4.38 -10.00
C GLU A 89 -6.80 5.11 -9.52
N TYR A 90 -6.72 6.42 -9.43
CA TYR A 90 -7.90 7.25 -9.28
C TYR A 90 -8.50 7.44 -10.67
N ASP A 91 -9.64 6.82 -10.94
CA ASP A 91 -10.38 6.91 -12.21
C ASP A 91 -11.83 7.16 -11.89
N THR A 92 -12.29 8.39 -12.08
CA THR A 92 -13.66 8.78 -11.74
C THR A 92 -14.28 9.68 -12.80
N GLU A 93 -15.59 9.74 -12.80
CA GLU A 93 -16.40 10.61 -13.67
C GLU A 93 -17.36 11.42 -12.82
N TYR A 94 -17.47 12.72 -13.11
CA TYR A 94 -18.44 13.58 -12.46
C TYR A 94 -19.87 13.19 -12.88
N ALA A 95 -20.72 12.98 -11.88
CA ALA A 95 -22.09 12.49 -12.07
C ALA A 95 -23.15 13.60 -12.05
N SER A 96 -22.75 14.87 -11.85
CA SER A 96 -23.65 16.01 -11.76
C SER A 96 -23.17 17.23 -12.54
N GLU A 97 -24.11 18.08 -12.95
CA GLU A 97 -23.82 19.36 -13.59
C GLU A 97 -23.10 20.34 -12.62
N PRO A 98 -22.24 21.27 -13.13
CA PRO A 98 -21.99 21.56 -14.55
C PRO A 98 -20.92 20.65 -15.20
N ASN A 99 -20.27 19.77 -14.43
CA ASN A 99 -19.13 18.97 -14.90
C ASN A 99 -19.53 17.55 -15.34
N LEU A 100 -20.81 17.27 -15.52
CA LEU A 100 -21.34 15.96 -15.90
C LEU A 100 -20.55 15.35 -17.07
N GLY A 101 -20.03 14.14 -16.89
CA GLY A 101 -19.28 13.41 -17.91
C GLY A 101 -17.80 13.79 -18.01
N THR A 102 -17.30 14.70 -17.18
CA THR A 102 -15.86 14.95 -17.07
C THR A 102 -15.19 13.80 -16.34
N THR A 103 -14.13 13.25 -16.91
CA THR A 103 -13.35 12.14 -16.32
C THR A 103 -12.04 12.65 -15.74
N THR A 104 -11.64 12.08 -14.60
CA THR A 104 -10.38 12.43 -13.91
C THR A 104 -9.60 11.15 -13.65
N LYS A 105 -8.33 11.10 -14.07
CA LYS A 105 -7.44 9.94 -13.91
C LYS A 105 -6.10 10.33 -13.31
N ALA A 106 -5.61 9.52 -12.37
CA ALA A 106 -4.28 9.66 -11.80
C ALA A 106 -3.78 8.35 -11.20
N ASP A 107 -2.50 8.02 -11.41
CA ASP A 107 -1.84 6.91 -10.75
C ASP A 107 -1.50 7.24 -9.29
N ILE A 108 -1.67 6.26 -8.41
CA ILE A 108 -1.33 6.38 -6.99
C ILE A 108 -0.31 5.32 -6.60
N ASP A 109 0.87 5.78 -6.20
CA ASP A 109 1.93 4.94 -5.64
C ASP A 109 2.11 5.22 -4.15
N THR A 110 2.33 4.17 -3.34
CA THR A 110 2.58 4.33 -1.91
C THR A 110 3.79 3.54 -1.47
N LYS A 111 4.68 4.17 -0.69
CA LYS A 111 5.76 3.52 0.05
C LYS A 111 5.56 3.76 1.54
N SER A 112 5.72 2.72 2.36
CA SER A 112 5.47 2.82 3.80
C SER A 112 6.49 2.06 4.63
N ILE A 113 6.68 2.54 5.85
CA ILE A 113 7.46 1.87 6.89
C ILE A 113 6.58 1.76 8.12
N PHE A 114 6.46 0.54 8.67
CA PHE A 114 5.66 0.23 9.85
C PHE A 114 6.49 -0.42 10.94
N ILE A 115 6.14 -0.13 12.18
CA ILE A 115 6.48 -0.93 13.34
C ILE A 115 5.22 -1.70 13.73
N ASN A 116 5.31 -3.04 13.69
CA ASN A 116 4.19 -3.95 13.92
C ASN A 116 4.42 -4.73 15.22
N GLY A 117 3.33 -5.06 15.91
CA GLY A 117 3.29 -6.03 16.99
C GLY A 117 2.28 -7.12 16.66
N PHE A 118 2.68 -8.38 16.85
CA PHE A 118 1.82 -9.54 16.61
C PHE A 118 1.79 -10.45 17.82
N TYR A 119 0.63 -11.03 18.06
CA TYR A 119 0.43 -12.09 19.03
C TYR A 119 0.13 -13.39 18.29
N ASP A 120 0.98 -14.38 18.47
CA ASP A 120 0.85 -15.72 17.92
C ASP A 120 0.10 -16.59 18.90
N PHE A 121 -1.01 -17.18 18.47
CA PHE A 121 -1.81 -18.10 19.26
C PHE A 121 -1.12 -19.48 19.36
N GLU A 122 -1.69 -20.37 20.16
CA GLU A 122 -1.20 -21.75 20.23
C GLU A 122 -1.28 -22.42 18.86
N SER A 123 -0.18 -23.06 18.48
CA SER A 123 -0.09 -23.81 17.23
C SER A 123 -0.91 -25.09 17.32
N PHE A 124 -1.54 -25.44 16.23
CA PHE A 124 -2.21 -26.73 16.07
C PHE A 124 -1.67 -27.45 14.84
N THR A 125 -1.85 -28.78 14.80
CA THR A 125 -1.30 -29.61 13.72
C THR A 125 -2.38 -30.07 12.77
N ILE A 126 -2.17 -29.88 11.47
CA ILE A 126 -2.97 -30.46 10.39
C ILE A 126 -2.07 -31.40 9.60
N SER A 127 -2.37 -32.70 9.63
CA SER A 127 -1.63 -33.74 8.85
C SER A 127 -0.12 -33.72 8.98
N SER A 128 0.49 -33.38 10.07
CA SER A 128 1.92 -33.23 10.33
C SER A 128 2.50 -31.82 10.12
N THR A 129 1.72 -30.86 9.67
CA THR A 129 2.15 -29.48 9.50
C THR A 129 1.65 -28.64 10.66
N SER A 130 2.54 -27.89 11.29
CA SER A 130 2.18 -26.95 12.36
C SER A 130 1.63 -25.67 11.73
N VAL A 131 0.50 -25.19 12.27
CA VAL A 131 -0.21 -23.99 11.84
C VAL A 131 -0.39 -23.08 13.04
N THR A 132 0.15 -21.87 12.98
CA THR A 132 0.14 -20.88 14.06
C THR A 132 -0.66 -19.66 13.64
N PRO A 133 -1.92 -19.51 14.06
CA PRO A 133 -2.67 -18.30 13.82
C PRO A 133 -2.07 -17.13 14.59
N TYR A 134 -2.24 -15.93 14.04
CA TYR A 134 -1.81 -14.72 14.71
C TYR A 134 -2.74 -13.54 14.41
N PHE A 135 -2.67 -12.53 15.27
CA PHE A 135 -3.33 -11.25 15.10
C PHE A 135 -2.41 -10.13 15.58
N GLY A 136 -2.53 -8.97 14.96
CA GLY A 136 -1.76 -7.82 15.37
C GLY A 136 -2.01 -6.61 14.51
N GLY A 137 -1.08 -5.67 14.58
CA GLY A 137 -1.16 -4.43 13.81
C GLY A 137 0.07 -3.58 14.01
N GLY A 138 0.06 -2.42 13.40
CA GLY A 138 1.19 -1.51 13.46
C GLY A 138 0.84 -0.08 13.15
N VAL A 139 1.80 0.78 13.47
CA VAL A 139 1.77 2.20 13.13
C VAL A 139 3.01 2.55 12.32
N GLY A 140 2.90 3.56 11.49
CA GLY A 140 3.98 3.90 10.59
C GLY A 140 3.80 5.22 9.87
N ILE A 141 4.61 5.39 8.85
CA ILE A 141 4.58 6.54 7.95
C ILE A 141 4.48 6.00 6.52
N SER A 142 3.55 6.57 5.75
CA SER A 142 3.42 6.34 4.32
C SER A 142 3.78 7.59 3.54
N ARG A 143 4.42 7.39 2.41
CA ARG A 143 4.68 8.41 1.40
C ARG A 143 3.79 8.10 0.19
N ASN A 144 2.73 8.89 0.04
CA ASN A 144 1.72 8.75 -0.99
C ASN A 144 2.05 9.70 -2.13
N LYS A 145 2.27 9.15 -3.31
CA LYS A 145 2.53 9.91 -4.53
C LYS A 145 1.30 9.79 -5.44
N MET A 146 0.68 10.91 -5.75
CA MET A 146 -0.26 11.06 -6.86
C MET A 146 0.53 11.51 -8.09
N GLY A 147 0.40 10.80 -9.20
CA GLY A 147 0.96 11.18 -10.48
C GLY A 147 0.29 12.42 -11.06
N THR A 148 0.63 12.76 -12.30
CA THR A 148 -0.10 13.78 -13.04
C THR A 148 -1.56 13.37 -13.13
N THR A 149 -2.44 14.30 -12.78
CA THR A 149 -3.89 14.08 -12.87
C THR A 149 -4.38 14.63 -14.19
N THR A 150 -4.92 13.77 -15.04
CA THR A 150 -5.49 14.17 -16.32
C THR A 150 -7.01 14.27 -16.20
N GLU A 151 -7.54 15.45 -16.48
CA GLU A 151 -8.97 15.73 -16.54
C GLU A 151 -9.39 15.90 -18.00
N THR A 152 -10.47 15.22 -18.40
CA THR A 152 -11.01 15.30 -19.77
C THR A 152 -12.49 15.63 -19.71
N THR A 153 -12.88 16.77 -20.27
CA THR A 153 -14.27 17.19 -20.40
C THR A 153 -14.98 16.49 -21.57
N PRO A 154 -16.34 16.48 -21.62
CA PRO A 154 -17.10 15.94 -22.77
C PRO A 154 -16.73 16.60 -24.11
N ASP A 155 -16.35 17.88 -24.11
CA ASP A 155 -15.91 18.61 -25.30
C ASP A 155 -14.45 18.34 -25.68
N GLN A 156 -13.82 17.32 -25.06
CA GLN A 156 -12.42 16.90 -25.29
C GLN A 156 -11.38 17.97 -24.94
N VAL A 157 -11.69 18.85 -24.02
CA VAL A 157 -10.66 19.69 -23.37
C VAL A 157 -9.90 18.82 -22.38
N ILE A 158 -8.59 18.74 -22.54
CA ILE A 158 -7.71 17.95 -21.67
C ILE A 158 -6.88 18.91 -20.84
N THR A 159 -6.90 18.69 -19.53
CA THR A 159 -6.15 19.47 -18.55
C THR A 159 -5.31 18.52 -17.71
N ASP A 160 -4.01 18.77 -17.61
CA ASP A 160 -3.09 18.05 -16.75
C ASP A 160 -2.75 18.89 -15.51
N LEU A 161 -2.95 18.30 -14.33
CA LEU A 161 -2.52 18.85 -13.06
C LEU A 161 -1.26 18.14 -12.60
N ASP A 162 -0.32 18.89 -12.07
CA ASP A 162 0.92 18.34 -11.54
C ASP A 162 0.67 17.32 -10.44
N GLY A 163 1.55 16.33 -10.39
CA GLY A 163 1.56 15.33 -9.34
C GLY A 163 2.06 15.92 -8.01
N ASN A 164 1.75 15.23 -6.92
CA ASN A 164 2.19 15.61 -5.59
C ASN A 164 2.60 14.39 -4.76
N THR A 165 3.39 14.63 -3.71
CA THR A 165 3.81 13.58 -2.78
C THR A 165 3.62 14.06 -1.35
N LEU A 166 2.87 13.29 -0.56
CA LEU A 166 2.62 13.56 0.85
C LEU A 166 3.20 12.45 1.73
N SER A 167 3.73 12.85 2.88
CA SER A 167 4.06 11.91 3.96
C SER A 167 2.98 11.98 5.02
N GLN A 168 2.41 10.81 5.39
CA GLN A 168 1.24 10.71 6.24
C GLN A 168 1.47 9.68 7.35
N PHE A 169 0.86 9.91 8.51
CA PHE A 169 0.71 8.87 9.52
C PHE A 169 -0.14 7.72 8.97
N SER A 170 0.24 6.50 9.30
CA SER A 170 -0.40 5.30 8.79
C SER A 170 -0.54 4.26 9.89
N TYR A 171 -1.58 3.43 9.78
CA TYR A 171 -1.78 2.31 10.70
C TYR A 171 -2.36 1.10 9.97
N LYS A 172 -2.17 -0.08 10.55
CA LYS A 172 -2.75 -1.31 10.01
C LYS A 172 -3.17 -2.28 11.11
N LEU A 173 -4.14 -3.13 10.75
CA LEU A 173 -4.52 -4.31 11.50
C LEU A 173 -4.35 -5.52 10.60
N ALA A 174 -3.85 -6.62 11.14
CA ALA A 174 -3.61 -7.83 10.38
C ALA A 174 -3.98 -9.07 11.18
N ALA A 175 -4.52 -10.06 10.48
CA ALA A 175 -4.74 -11.40 10.99
C ALA A 175 -4.21 -12.40 9.96
N GLY A 176 -3.55 -13.47 10.42
CA GLY A 176 -2.94 -14.42 9.52
C GLY A 176 -2.58 -15.73 10.17
N THR A 177 -1.81 -16.51 9.44
CA THR A 177 -1.30 -17.80 9.91
C THR A 177 0.09 -18.07 9.36
N LEU A 178 0.94 -18.64 10.20
CA LEU A 178 2.23 -19.20 9.83
C LEU A 178 2.06 -20.71 9.66
N VAL A 179 2.35 -21.22 8.48
CA VAL A 179 2.33 -22.64 8.15
C VAL A 179 3.78 -23.12 8.08
N SER A 180 4.22 -23.93 9.04
CA SER A 180 5.61 -24.38 9.11
C SER A 180 5.94 -25.34 7.97
N LEU A 181 6.92 -24.98 7.16
CA LEU A 181 7.45 -25.80 6.06
C LEU A 181 8.67 -26.63 6.53
N THR A 182 9.51 -26.00 7.37
CA THR A 182 10.65 -26.61 8.05
C THR A 182 10.77 -26.00 9.45
N GLU A 183 11.79 -26.39 10.22
CA GLU A 183 12.06 -25.80 11.54
C GLU A 183 12.37 -24.28 11.47
N SER A 184 12.96 -23.81 10.36
CA SER A 184 13.35 -22.41 10.17
C SER A 184 12.53 -21.67 9.13
N LEU A 185 11.67 -22.34 8.35
CA LEU A 185 10.94 -21.73 7.25
C LEU A 185 9.44 -21.94 7.42
N SER A 186 8.69 -20.84 7.35
CA SER A 186 7.21 -20.86 7.39
C SER A 186 6.63 -20.07 6.23
N LEU A 187 5.51 -20.54 5.71
CA LEU A 187 4.65 -19.77 4.81
C LEU A 187 3.77 -18.86 5.66
N ASP A 188 3.82 -17.56 5.41
CA ASP A 188 2.97 -16.55 6.03
C ASP A 188 1.82 -16.21 5.09
N ILE A 189 0.59 -16.39 5.54
CA ILE A 189 -0.62 -15.99 4.80
C ILE A 189 -1.41 -15.07 5.69
N ASN A 190 -1.63 -13.82 5.25
CA ASN A 190 -2.36 -12.87 6.07
C ASN A 190 -3.30 -11.98 5.25
N TYR A 191 -4.32 -11.52 5.95
CA TYR A 191 -5.20 -10.45 5.53
C TYR A 191 -4.95 -9.24 6.41
N GLN A 192 -4.86 -8.07 5.79
CA GLN A 192 -4.67 -6.82 6.53
C GLN A 192 -5.55 -5.69 6.00
N TYR A 193 -5.99 -4.86 6.94
CA TYR A 193 -6.56 -3.54 6.68
C TYR A 193 -5.46 -2.51 6.91
N VAL A 194 -5.27 -1.58 5.96
CA VAL A 194 -4.25 -0.54 6.05
C VAL A 194 -4.87 0.81 5.75
N ASN A 195 -4.65 1.79 6.63
CA ASN A 195 -4.89 3.20 6.35
C ASN A 195 -3.54 3.89 6.13
N LEU A 196 -3.36 4.43 4.94
CA LEU A 196 -2.11 5.03 4.48
C LEU A 196 -2.14 6.56 4.54
N GLY A 197 -3.24 7.13 5.06
CA GLY A 197 -3.46 8.57 5.10
C GLY A 197 -3.86 9.15 3.74
N ASN A 198 -3.76 10.47 3.61
CA ASN A 198 -4.31 11.20 2.47
C ASN A 198 -3.35 11.27 1.28
N PHE A 199 -3.92 11.54 0.12
CA PHE A 199 -3.23 11.95 -1.10
C PHE A 199 -3.81 13.28 -1.62
N LYS A 200 -3.06 13.99 -2.45
CA LYS A 200 -3.46 15.28 -3.06
C LYS A 200 -2.82 15.44 -4.43
N SER A 201 -3.45 16.21 -5.32
CA SER A 201 -2.82 16.71 -6.55
C SER A 201 -1.76 17.80 -6.25
N GLY A 202 -1.02 18.21 -7.28
CA GLY A 202 -0.31 19.49 -7.29
C GLY A 202 -1.26 20.68 -7.46
N LEU A 203 -0.69 21.85 -7.59
CA LEU A 203 -1.44 23.11 -7.75
C LEU A 203 -1.38 23.62 -9.19
N ASP A 204 -0.30 23.32 -9.92
CA ASP A 204 -0.10 23.81 -11.27
C ASP A 204 -0.85 22.93 -12.27
N TYR A 205 -1.50 23.57 -13.25
CA TYR A 205 -2.17 22.87 -14.31
C TYR A 205 -1.89 23.48 -15.68
N VAL A 206 -1.98 22.65 -16.70
CA VAL A 206 -1.81 23.05 -18.13
C VAL A 206 -2.94 22.47 -18.94
N VAL A 207 -3.59 23.30 -19.74
CA VAL A 207 -4.56 22.86 -20.74
C VAL A 207 -3.78 22.36 -21.97
N VAL A 208 -3.78 21.04 -22.19
CA VAL A 208 -2.97 20.39 -23.23
C VAL A 208 -3.70 20.19 -24.55
N SER A 209 -5.05 20.21 -24.54
CA SER A 209 -5.88 20.07 -25.75
C SER A 209 -7.22 20.78 -25.57
N GLY A 210 -7.79 21.26 -26.68
CA GLY A 210 -9.13 21.90 -26.73
C GLY A 210 -9.15 23.34 -26.21
N GLY A 211 -8.03 23.87 -25.70
CA GLY A 211 -7.90 25.23 -25.19
C GLY A 211 -6.45 25.67 -25.18
N ALA A 212 -6.19 26.88 -24.69
CA ALA A 212 -4.84 27.37 -24.45
C ALA A 212 -4.83 28.03 -23.08
N GLY A 213 -3.85 27.63 -22.26
CA GLY A 213 -3.62 28.26 -20.96
C GLY A 213 -2.85 27.37 -20.02
N SER A 214 -2.23 28.00 -19.05
CA SER A 214 -1.69 27.38 -17.85
C SER A 214 -1.97 28.33 -16.72
N ASP A 215 -2.28 27.80 -15.55
CA ASP A 215 -2.51 28.60 -14.35
C ASP A 215 -2.20 27.75 -13.11
N THR A 216 -2.31 28.35 -11.95
CA THR A 216 -2.11 27.68 -10.66
C THR A 216 -3.41 27.72 -9.87
N LEU A 217 -3.86 26.55 -9.43
CA LEU A 217 -5.02 26.43 -8.55
C LEU A 217 -4.73 27.09 -7.21
N THR A 218 -5.74 27.70 -6.60
CA THR A 218 -5.61 28.27 -5.25
C THR A 218 -5.50 27.17 -4.17
N GLU A 219 -6.10 25.99 -4.45
CA GLU A 219 -6.05 24.82 -3.57
C GLU A 219 -5.87 23.54 -4.38
N ALA A 220 -5.07 22.61 -3.86
CA ALA A 220 -4.91 21.29 -4.46
C ALA A 220 -6.21 20.48 -4.36
N LEU A 221 -6.49 19.65 -5.36
CA LEU A 221 -7.57 18.67 -5.26
C LEU A 221 -7.26 17.71 -4.12
N ASN A 222 -8.13 17.66 -3.12
CA ASN A 222 -7.97 16.77 -1.98
C ASN A 222 -8.49 15.38 -2.35
N GLY A 223 -7.58 14.42 -2.48
CA GLY A 223 -7.90 13.05 -2.91
C GLY A 223 -8.48 12.14 -1.83
N GLY A 224 -8.70 12.61 -0.61
CA GLY A 224 -9.23 11.77 0.48
C GLY A 224 -8.18 10.81 1.08
N GLU A 225 -8.65 9.76 1.75
CA GLU A 225 -7.80 8.79 2.46
C GLU A 225 -7.60 7.51 1.64
N ILE A 226 -6.36 7.02 1.59
CA ILE A 226 -6.05 5.71 1.02
C ILE A 226 -6.26 4.65 2.10
N LYS A 227 -7.31 3.87 1.96
CA LYS A 227 -7.63 2.70 2.80
C LYS A 227 -7.63 1.47 1.93
N THR A 228 -6.92 0.42 2.34
CA THR A 228 -6.81 -0.82 1.57
C THR A 228 -7.12 -2.05 2.40
N GLN A 229 -7.65 -3.06 1.73
CA GLN A 229 -7.74 -4.44 2.19
C GLN A 229 -6.75 -5.26 1.37
N GLU A 230 -5.89 -6.01 2.03
CA GLU A 230 -4.79 -6.69 1.38
C GLU A 230 -4.73 -8.15 1.78
N LEU A 231 -4.55 -9.02 0.77
CA LEU A 231 -4.22 -10.43 0.98
C LEU A 231 -2.75 -10.62 0.62
N MET A 232 -1.95 -11.04 1.60
CA MET A 232 -0.51 -11.18 1.50
C MET A 232 -0.08 -12.63 1.66
N VAL A 233 0.97 -12.99 0.91
CA VAL A 233 1.69 -14.25 1.08
C VAL A 233 3.17 -13.93 1.21
N GLY A 234 3.82 -14.53 2.20
CA GLY A 234 5.24 -14.34 2.48
C GLY A 234 5.94 -15.63 2.86
N LEU A 235 7.26 -15.58 2.90
CA LEU A 235 8.10 -16.65 3.39
C LEU A 235 8.91 -16.12 4.59
N GLN A 236 8.59 -16.59 5.79
CA GLN A 236 9.30 -16.23 7.01
C GLN A 236 10.46 -17.21 7.22
N TYR A 237 11.67 -16.68 7.25
CA TYR A 237 12.86 -17.43 7.64
C TYR A 237 13.33 -16.98 9.03
N LYS A 238 13.37 -17.90 9.98
CA LYS A 238 13.82 -17.72 11.36
C LYS A 238 15.26 -18.20 11.49
N PHE A 239 16.10 -17.35 12.12
CA PHE A 239 17.51 -17.63 12.40
C PHE A 239 17.69 -18.43 13.70
#